data_00f1a6398eb284da94c8aa46cb270ce3
#
_entry.id   00f1a6398eb284da94c8aa46cb270ce3
#
_cell.length_a   1.000
_cell.length_b   1.000
_cell.length_c   1.000
_cell.angle_alpha   90.00
_cell.angle_beta   90.00
_cell.angle_gamma   90.00
#
_symmetry.space_group_name_H-M   'P 1'
#
loop_
_entity.id
_entity.type
_entity.pdbx_description
1 polymer ?
#
loop_
_entity_poly.entity_id
_entity_poly.type
_entity_poly.pdbx_seq_one_letter_code
_entity_poly.pdbx_strand_id
1 'polypeptide(L)'
;FIIMMKTIVRKIGLVAHDAMKKDMIEWVLWNSERLIGHKFYCTGTTGTLIKKALEEKHPEIKWDITILKSGPLGGDQQIGSRIVEGEIDYLFFFTDPMTLQPHDTDVKALTRLAGVENIVFCCNRSTADHIITSPLFTDPTYERIHPDYTNYTQRFENKGIISEAVEQVKKRRNKSENNISK
;
A
#
# COMPACT_ATOMS: atom_id res chain seq x y z
N PHE A 1 27.95 -10.44 27.15
CA PHE A 1 27.16 -9.36 26.55
C PHE A 1 26.26 -9.98 25.51
N ILE A 2 25.00 -10.28 25.87
CA ILE A 2 23.95 -10.66 24.91
C ILE A 2 23.55 -9.34 24.23
N ILE A 3 24.02 -9.11 23.01
CA ILE A 3 23.45 -8.06 22.15
C ILE A 3 22.01 -8.49 21.90
N MET A 4 21.05 -7.85 22.55
CA MET A 4 19.65 -7.95 22.15
C MET A 4 19.56 -7.45 20.71
N MET A 5 19.54 -8.38 19.76
CA MET A 5 19.27 -8.05 18.36
C MET A 5 17.88 -7.42 18.34
N LYS A 6 17.82 -6.13 18.01
CA LYS A 6 16.55 -5.40 17.84
C LYS A 6 15.79 -6.10 16.72
N THR A 7 14.76 -6.84 17.07
CA THR A 7 13.92 -7.52 16.08
C THR A 7 13.15 -6.46 15.30
N ILE A 8 13.44 -6.35 14.01
CA ILE A 8 12.73 -5.38 13.16
C ILE A 8 11.33 -5.88 12.86
N VAL A 9 10.34 -5.02 13.02
CA VAL A 9 8.95 -5.29 12.63
C VAL A 9 8.72 -4.68 11.24
N ARG A 10 8.56 -5.53 10.23
CA ARG A 10 8.17 -5.09 8.88
C ARG A 10 6.65 -4.96 8.80
N LYS A 11 6.19 -3.95 8.06
CA LYS A 11 4.78 -3.66 7.78
C LYS A 11 4.47 -4.12 6.37
N ILE A 12 3.67 -5.17 6.23
CA ILE A 12 3.54 -5.98 5.02
C ILE A 12 2.10 -5.97 4.53
N GLY A 13 1.87 -5.53 3.31
CA GLY A 13 0.62 -5.70 2.58
C GLY A 13 0.59 -7.04 1.85
N LEU A 14 -0.49 -7.82 2.03
CA LEU A 14 -0.72 -9.09 1.33
C LEU A 14 -2.02 -9.02 0.56
N VAL A 15 -1.92 -9.05 -0.76
CA VAL A 15 -3.02 -8.95 -1.71
C VAL A 15 -2.91 -10.06 -2.75
N ALA A 16 -4.02 -10.67 -3.13
CA ALA A 16 -4.05 -11.65 -4.19
C ALA A 16 -5.36 -11.60 -4.97
N HIS A 17 -5.28 -11.68 -6.30
CA HIS A 17 -6.44 -11.95 -7.14
C HIS A 17 -7.02 -13.34 -6.83
N ASP A 18 -8.27 -13.59 -7.19
CA ASP A 18 -8.96 -14.84 -6.81
C ASP A 18 -8.21 -16.09 -7.24
N ALA A 19 -7.72 -16.14 -8.48
CA ALA A 19 -6.92 -17.25 -9.01
C ALA A 19 -5.58 -17.45 -8.28
N MET A 20 -5.04 -16.41 -7.63
CA MET A 20 -3.74 -16.42 -6.98
C MET A 20 -3.80 -16.62 -5.46
N LYS A 21 -5.00 -16.71 -4.87
CA LYS A 21 -5.16 -16.85 -3.41
C LYS A 21 -4.51 -18.12 -2.87
N LYS A 22 -4.65 -19.24 -3.59
CA LYS A 22 -4.02 -20.50 -3.20
C LYS A 22 -2.49 -20.36 -3.13
N ASP A 23 -1.89 -19.76 -4.14
CA ASP A 23 -0.44 -19.54 -4.19
C ASP A 23 0.03 -18.61 -3.08
N MET A 24 -0.73 -17.56 -2.78
CA MET A 24 -0.43 -16.64 -1.68
C MET A 24 -0.47 -17.35 -0.33
N ILE A 25 -1.50 -18.15 -0.07
CA ILE A 25 -1.65 -18.89 1.20
C ILE A 25 -0.50 -19.89 1.35
N GLU A 26 -0.19 -20.65 0.30
CA GLU A 26 0.91 -21.62 0.30
C GLU A 26 2.25 -20.91 0.55
N TRP A 27 2.48 -19.78 -0.11
CA TRP A 27 3.69 -18.97 0.06
C TRP A 27 3.83 -18.45 1.51
N VAL A 28 2.75 -17.94 2.08
CA VAL A 28 2.71 -17.47 3.48
C VAL A 28 2.99 -18.62 4.46
N LEU A 29 2.36 -19.77 4.25
CA LEU A 29 2.59 -20.95 5.11
C LEU A 29 4.03 -21.45 5.00
N TRP A 30 4.61 -21.47 3.79
CA TRP A 30 6.00 -21.89 3.58
C TRP A 30 6.97 -20.96 4.31
N ASN A 31 6.73 -19.65 4.26
CA ASN A 31 7.60 -18.64 4.86
C ASN A 31 7.17 -18.21 6.27
N SER A 32 6.24 -18.92 6.90
CA SER A 32 5.62 -18.49 8.16
C SER A 32 6.61 -18.16 9.26
N GLU A 33 7.70 -18.93 9.42
CA GLU A 33 8.74 -18.68 10.43
C GLU A 33 9.45 -17.32 10.22
N ARG A 34 9.66 -16.91 8.96
CA ARG A 34 10.26 -15.61 8.62
C ARG A 34 9.26 -14.45 8.82
N LEU A 35 7.97 -14.78 8.87
CA LEU A 35 6.87 -13.82 8.96
C LEU A 35 6.43 -13.56 10.41
N ILE A 36 6.92 -14.36 11.38
CA ILE A 36 6.61 -14.15 12.81
C ILE A 36 7.08 -12.78 13.28
N GLY A 37 6.22 -12.08 14.02
CA GLY A 37 6.53 -10.78 14.63
C GLY A 37 6.38 -9.58 13.71
N HIS A 38 5.96 -9.79 12.46
CA HIS A 38 5.66 -8.70 11.52
C HIS A 38 4.20 -8.31 11.57
N LYS A 39 3.87 -7.12 11.04
CA LYS A 39 2.51 -6.59 10.96
C LYS A 39 1.97 -6.72 9.54
N PHE A 40 0.74 -7.22 9.43
CA PHE A 40 0.12 -7.50 8.13
C PHE A 40 -1.14 -6.67 7.91
N TYR A 41 -1.28 -6.18 6.67
CA TYR A 41 -2.48 -5.57 6.13
C TYR A 41 -2.92 -6.38 4.92
N CYS A 42 -4.07 -7.03 5.01
CA CYS A 42 -4.52 -7.97 3.99
C CYS A 42 -5.90 -7.58 3.47
N THR A 43 -6.12 -7.67 2.15
CA THR A 43 -7.46 -7.46 1.60
C THR A 43 -8.40 -8.61 1.98
N GLY A 44 -9.64 -8.27 2.25
CA GLY A 44 -10.78 -9.07 2.71
C GLY A 44 -10.64 -10.59 2.73
N THR A 45 -11.01 -11.26 1.64
CA THR A 45 -10.97 -12.74 1.57
C THR A 45 -9.57 -13.30 1.71
N THR A 46 -8.56 -12.65 1.11
CA THR A 46 -7.15 -13.06 1.21
C THR A 46 -6.71 -13.05 2.68
N GLY A 47 -6.99 -11.96 3.40
CA GLY A 47 -6.62 -11.83 4.82
C GLY A 47 -7.32 -12.85 5.71
N THR A 48 -8.60 -13.11 5.48
CA THR A 48 -9.36 -14.13 6.24
C THR A 48 -8.77 -15.52 6.07
N LEU A 49 -8.42 -15.88 4.83
CA LEU A 49 -7.83 -17.19 4.53
C LEU A 49 -6.42 -17.34 5.10
N ILE A 50 -5.59 -16.31 4.95
CA ILE A 50 -4.23 -16.30 5.51
C ILE A 50 -4.28 -16.43 7.03
N LYS A 51 -5.11 -15.63 7.71
CA LYS A 51 -5.26 -15.67 9.16
C LYS A 51 -5.62 -17.06 9.64
N LYS A 52 -6.66 -17.66 9.05
CA LYS A 52 -7.10 -19.03 9.40
C LYS A 52 -5.97 -20.06 9.20
N ALA A 53 -5.26 -20.00 8.07
CA ALA A 53 -4.20 -20.94 7.75
C ALA A 53 -2.99 -20.82 8.70
N LEU A 54 -2.62 -19.59 9.06
CA LEU A 54 -1.53 -19.34 10.02
C LEU A 54 -1.90 -19.76 11.45
N GLU A 55 -3.14 -19.49 11.89
CA GLU A 55 -3.64 -19.91 13.20
C GLU A 55 -3.76 -21.45 13.31
N GLU A 56 -4.07 -22.13 12.21
CA GLU A 56 -4.08 -23.60 12.15
C GLU A 56 -2.68 -24.20 12.22
N LYS A 57 -1.71 -23.61 11.49
CA LYS A 57 -0.32 -24.09 11.47
C LYS A 57 0.46 -23.76 12.75
N HIS A 58 0.22 -22.58 13.31
CA HIS A 58 0.93 -22.05 14.48
C HIS A 58 -0.05 -21.48 15.50
N PRO A 59 -0.83 -22.32 16.19
CA PRO A 59 -1.86 -21.89 17.15
C PRO A 59 -1.30 -21.11 18.35
N GLU A 60 0.00 -21.30 18.64
CA GLU A 60 0.71 -20.62 19.73
C GLU A 60 1.11 -19.17 19.38
N ILE A 61 1.08 -18.80 18.09
CA ILE A 61 1.53 -17.48 17.62
C ILE A 61 0.35 -16.53 17.54
N LYS A 62 0.47 -15.38 18.18
CA LYS A 62 -0.46 -14.25 17.96
C LYS A 62 -0.02 -13.44 16.75
N TRP A 63 -0.72 -13.63 15.65
CA TRP A 63 -0.46 -12.90 14.40
C TRP A 63 -1.09 -11.51 14.41
N ASP A 64 -0.32 -10.48 14.07
CA ASP A 64 -0.81 -9.09 13.92
C ASP A 64 -1.31 -8.88 12.49
N ILE A 65 -2.56 -9.28 12.24
CA ILE A 65 -3.19 -9.22 10.90
C ILE A 65 -4.40 -8.29 10.95
N THR A 66 -4.31 -7.18 10.21
CA THR A 66 -5.44 -6.28 9.92
C THR A 66 -6.11 -6.69 8.61
N ILE A 67 -7.36 -7.12 8.69
CA ILE A 67 -8.17 -7.47 7.52
C ILE A 67 -8.91 -6.23 7.03
N LEU A 68 -8.67 -5.85 5.79
CA LEU A 68 -9.28 -4.72 5.09
C LEU A 68 -10.50 -5.19 4.28
N LYS A 69 -11.12 -4.28 3.53
CA LYS A 69 -12.16 -4.65 2.56
C LYS A 69 -11.56 -5.50 1.43
N SER A 70 -12.40 -6.21 0.69
CA SER A 70 -12.00 -6.85 -0.57
C SER A 70 -11.61 -5.81 -1.61
N GLY A 71 -10.68 -6.13 -2.54
CA GLY A 71 -10.18 -5.21 -3.57
C GLY A 71 -11.29 -4.44 -4.26
N PRO A 72 -12.25 -5.11 -4.94
CA PRO A 72 -13.36 -4.46 -5.65
C PRO A 72 -14.28 -3.60 -4.76
N LEU A 73 -14.22 -3.76 -3.45
CA LEU A 73 -15.01 -3.00 -2.47
C LEU A 73 -14.20 -1.89 -1.77
N GLY A 74 -13.07 -1.50 -2.34
CA GLY A 74 -12.21 -0.45 -1.82
C GLY A 74 -11.04 -0.94 -0.96
N GLY A 75 -10.74 -2.23 -0.95
CA GLY A 75 -9.59 -2.78 -0.24
C GLY A 75 -8.27 -2.27 -0.80
N ASP A 76 -8.17 -2.13 -2.12
CA ASP A 76 -6.96 -1.63 -2.79
C ASP A 76 -6.69 -0.16 -2.43
N GLN A 77 -7.74 0.67 -2.31
CA GLN A 77 -7.64 2.05 -1.84
C GLN A 77 -7.20 2.12 -0.37
N GLN A 78 -7.67 1.19 0.47
CA GLN A 78 -7.24 1.10 1.86
C GLN A 78 -5.77 0.69 1.99
N ILE A 79 -5.26 -0.20 1.15
CA ILE A 79 -3.82 -0.53 1.05
C ILE A 79 -3.05 0.71 0.58
N GLY A 80 -3.53 1.37 -0.48
CA GLY A 80 -2.89 2.57 -1.04
C GLY A 80 -2.75 3.71 -0.02
N SER A 81 -3.80 3.99 0.76
CA SER A 81 -3.76 4.98 1.86
C SER A 81 -2.65 4.65 2.86
N ARG A 82 -2.56 3.38 3.31
CA ARG A 82 -1.53 2.95 4.26
C ARG A 82 -0.11 3.01 3.71
N ILE A 83 0.06 2.82 2.41
CA ILE A 83 1.36 3.02 1.75
C ILE A 83 1.75 4.50 1.84
N VAL A 84 0.86 5.41 1.48
CA VAL A 84 1.10 6.86 1.51
C VAL A 84 1.33 7.38 2.93
N GLU A 85 0.66 6.79 3.93
CA GLU A 85 0.81 7.11 5.36
C GLU A 85 2.06 6.46 6.00
N GLY A 86 2.85 5.69 5.22
CA GLY A 86 4.05 5.00 5.72
C GLY A 86 3.75 3.82 6.65
N GLU A 87 2.53 3.29 6.59
CA GLU A 87 2.12 2.12 7.38
C GLU A 87 2.38 0.79 6.67
N ILE A 88 2.80 0.80 5.40
CA ILE A 88 3.20 -0.39 4.62
C ILE A 88 4.54 -0.10 3.94
N ASP A 89 5.52 -0.98 4.17
CA ASP A 89 6.86 -0.90 3.60
C ASP A 89 7.09 -1.96 2.51
N TYR A 90 6.32 -3.06 2.56
CA TYR A 90 6.40 -4.20 1.66
C TYR A 90 5.01 -4.52 1.13
N LEU A 91 4.85 -4.63 -0.18
CA LEU A 91 3.60 -5.04 -0.81
C LEU A 91 3.83 -6.30 -1.66
N PHE A 92 3.29 -7.43 -1.20
CA PHE A 92 3.20 -8.67 -1.97
C PHE A 92 1.80 -8.75 -2.57
N PHE A 93 1.68 -8.47 -3.87
CA PHE A 93 0.42 -8.50 -4.58
C PHE A 93 0.47 -9.56 -5.69
N PHE A 94 0.04 -10.78 -5.42
CA PHE A 94 0.01 -11.83 -6.44
C PHE A 94 -1.12 -11.57 -7.42
N THR A 95 -0.73 -11.09 -8.62
CA THR A 95 -1.66 -10.72 -9.68
C THR A 95 -1.91 -11.89 -10.62
N ASP A 96 -3.16 -12.03 -11.09
CA ASP A 96 -3.51 -12.90 -12.21
C ASP A 96 -3.28 -12.14 -13.53
N PRO A 97 -2.31 -12.53 -14.36
CA PRO A 97 -2.01 -11.81 -15.60
C PRO A 97 -2.94 -12.20 -16.76
N MET A 98 -3.79 -13.19 -16.57
CA MET A 98 -4.62 -13.77 -17.65
C MET A 98 -6.06 -13.29 -17.63
N THR A 99 -6.56 -12.87 -16.45
CA THR A 99 -7.97 -12.50 -16.28
C THR A 99 -8.10 -11.00 -16.05
N LEU A 100 -8.91 -10.33 -16.87
CA LEU A 100 -9.27 -8.93 -16.64
C LEU A 100 -10.06 -8.81 -15.34
N GLN A 101 -9.65 -7.91 -14.47
CA GLN A 101 -10.32 -7.64 -13.21
C GLN A 101 -11.26 -6.43 -13.37
N PRO A 102 -12.46 -6.45 -12.80
CA PRO A 102 -13.37 -5.29 -12.88
C PRO A 102 -12.80 -4.03 -12.24
N HIS A 103 -11.76 -4.15 -11.43
CA HIS A 103 -11.05 -3.07 -10.72
C HIS A 103 -9.59 -2.89 -11.17
N ASP A 104 -9.24 -3.25 -12.41
CA ASP A 104 -7.88 -3.09 -12.96
C ASP A 104 -7.33 -1.67 -12.81
N THR A 105 -8.20 -0.68 -12.86
CA THR A 105 -7.83 0.73 -12.65
C THR A 105 -7.28 0.96 -11.23
N ASP A 106 -7.89 0.34 -10.24
CA ASP A 106 -7.47 0.43 -8.83
C ASP A 106 -6.15 -0.29 -8.61
N VAL A 107 -5.97 -1.45 -9.24
CA VAL A 107 -4.71 -2.21 -9.23
C VAL A 107 -3.58 -1.37 -9.82
N LYS A 108 -3.81 -0.70 -10.97
CA LYS A 108 -2.82 0.20 -11.58
C LYS A 108 -2.52 1.41 -10.69
N ALA A 109 -3.52 1.98 -10.04
CA ALA A 109 -3.34 3.09 -9.11
C ALA A 109 -2.51 2.64 -7.89
N LEU A 110 -2.79 1.47 -7.33
CA LEU A 110 -2.05 0.90 -6.20
C LEU A 110 -0.58 0.64 -6.55
N THR A 111 -0.30 0.01 -7.70
CA THR A 111 1.08 -0.25 -8.14
C THR A 111 1.85 1.03 -8.42
N ARG A 112 1.18 2.07 -8.97
CA ARG A 112 1.77 3.40 -9.13
C ARG A 112 2.15 4.03 -7.79
N LEU A 113 1.27 3.94 -6.78
CA LEU A 113 1.57 4.44 -5.43
C LEU A 113 2.76 3.73 -4.80
N ALA A 114 2.87 2.42 -4.97
CA ALA A 114 4.03 1.66 -4.51
C ALA A 114 5.35 2.20 -5.10
N GLY A 115 5.34 2.58 -6.38
CA GLY A 115 6.48 3.22 -7.03
C GLY A 115 6.74 4.65 -6.54
N VAL A 116 5.67 5.45 -6.34
CA VAL A 116 5.77 6.83 -5.81
C VAL A 116 6.39 6.84 -4.42
N GLU A 117 5.99 5.93 -3.55
CA GLU A 117 6.47 5.83 -2.18
C GLU A 117 7.78 5.00 -2.06
N ASN A 118 8.29 4.48 -3.18
CA ASN A 118 9.49 3.64 -3.24
C ASN A 118 9.46 2.49 -2.22
N ILE A 119 8.29 1.86 -2.02
CA ILE A 119 8.19 0.67 -1.17
C ILE A 119 8.65 -0.59 -1.93
N VAL A 120 9.00 -1.63 -1.19
CA VAL A 120 9.31 -2.93 -1.80
C VAL A 120 8.03 -3.57 -2.31
N PHE A 121 7.95 -3.81 -3.62
CA PHE A 121 6.75 -4.32 -4.28
C PHE A 121 7.07 -5.51 -5.20
N CYS A 122 6.20 -6.52 -5.20
CA CYS A 122 6.21 -7.59 -6.19
C CYS A 122 4.79 -8.01 -6.58
N CYS A 123 4.67 -8.57 -7.80
CA CYS A 123 3.41 -9.04 -8.36
C CYS A 123 3.37 -10.56 -8.61
N ASN A 124 4.40 -11.30 -8.23
CA ASN A 124 4.50 -12.74 -8.42
C ASN A 124 5.31 -13.43 -7.32
N ARG A 125 5.16 -14.75 -7.24
CA ARG A 125 5.78 -15.60 -6.22
C ARG A 125 7.32 -15.59 -6.29
N SER A 126 7.91 -15.71 -7.47
CA SER A 126 9.37 -15.79 -7.61
C SER A 126 10.06 -14.53 -7.07
N THR A 127 9.51 -13.35 -7.35
CA THR A 127 10.02 -12.09 -6.79
C THR A 127 9.81 -12.04 -5.27
N ALA A 128 8.66 -12.52 -4.77
CA ALA A 128 8.38 -12.61 -3.34
C ALA A 128 9.41 -13.49 -2.61
N ASP A 129 9.80 -14.64 -3.21
CA ASP A 129 10.83 -15.53 -2.66
C ASP A 129 12.18 -14.81 -2.51
N HIS A 130 12.59 -14.03 -3.51
CA HIS A 130 13.83 -13.25 -3.46
C HIS A 130 13.77 -12.14 -2.40
N ILE A 131 12.63 -11.47 -2.26
CA ILE A 131 12.46 -10.42 -1.25
C ILE A 131 12.55 -11.00 0.15
N ILE A 132 11.77 -12.06 0.47
CA ILE A 132 11.70 -12.62 1.82
C ILE A 132 13.01 -13.30 2.26
N THR A 133 13.83 -13.74 1.30
CA THR A 133 15.15 -14.35 1.54
C THR A 133 16.29 -13.34 1.46
N SER A 134 16.04 -12.11 1.06
CA SER A 134 17.05 -11.06 1.01
C SER A 134 17.60 -10.75 2.40
N PRO A 135 18.92 -10.58 2.57
CA PRO A 135 19.51 -10.08 3.81
C PRO A 135 18.90 -8.74 4.26
N LEU A 136 18.48 -7.88 3.32
CA LEU A 136 17.87 -6.58 3.62
C LEU A 136 16.50 -6.73 4.30
N PHE A 137 15.81 -7.85 4.12
CA PHE A 137 14.51 -8.08 4.77
C PHE A 137 14.67 -8.19 6.29
N THR A 138 15.74 -8.81 6.76
CA THR A 138 16.04 -9.02 8.19
C THR A 138 17.00 -7.99 8.77
N ASP A 139 17.62 -7.14 7.95
CA ASP A 139 18.56 -6.12 8.40
C ASP A 139 17.84 -4.97 9.13
N PRO A 140 18.06 -4.79 10.44
CA PRO A 140 17.41 -3.73 11.21
C PRO A 140 17.93 -2.33 10.89
N THR A 141 19.02 -2.22 10.13
CA THR A 141 19.63 -0.95 9.73
C THR A 141 19.22 -0.51 8.33
N TYR A 142 18.58 -1.40 7.56
CA TYR A 142 18.12 -1.07 6.22
C TYR A 142 16.90 -0.15 6.29
N GLU A 143 17.09 1.04 5.75
CA GLU A 143 16.03 2.03 5.52
C GLU A 143 15.89 2.28 4.02
N ARG A 144 14.64 2.25 3.50
CA ARG A 144 14.40 2.62 2.11
C ARG A 144 14.62 4.12 1.92
N ILE A 145 15.05 4.52 0.74
CA ILE A 145 15.15 5.93 0.36
C ILE A 145 13.72 6.47 0.18
N HIS A 146 13.37 7.51 0.94
CA HIS A 146 12.12 8.24 0.75
C HIS A 146 12.30 9.26 -0.37
N PRO A 147 11.44 9.23 -1.42
CA PRO A 147 11.54 10.18 -2.51
C PRO A 147 11.26 11.61 -2.06
N ASP A 148 12.01 12.58 -2.58
CA ASP A 148 11.77 14.01 -2.35
C ASP A 148 10.90 14.59 -3.48
N TYR A 149 9.69 14.98 -3.13
CA TYR A 149 8.74 15.62 -4.04
C TYR A 149 8.54 17.12 -3.78
N THR A 150 9.45 17.78 -3.07
CA THR A 150 9.37 19.21 -2.71
C THR A 150 9.12 20.08 -3.93
N ASN A 151 9.89 19.88 -5.02
CA ASN A 151 9.69 20.63 -6.25
C ASN A 151 8.28 20.44 -6.87
N TYR A 152 7.70 19.27 -6.71
CA TYR A 152 6.35 18.99 -7.20
C TYR A 152 5.29 19.67 -6.32
N THR A 153 5.42 19.61 -5.01
CA THR A 153 4.44 20.19 -4.06
C THR A 153 4.46 21.71 -4.07
N GLN A 154 5.65 22.33 -4.23
CA GLN A 154 5.82 23.78 -4.25
C GLN A 154 5.58 24.43 -5.63
N ARG A 155 5.30 23.66 -6.67
CA ARG A 155 5.18 24.17 -8.05
C ARG A 155 4.11 25.26 -8.25
N PHE A 156 3.17 25.40 -7.32
CA PHE A 156 2.09 26.40 -7.39
C PHE A 156 2.21 27.53 -6.37
N GLU A 157 3.15 27.46 -5.43
CA GLU A 157 3.27 28.45 -4.34
C GLU A 157 3.49 29.89 -4.83
N ASN A 158 4.17 30.06 -5.97
CA ASN A 158 4.54 31.39 -6.52
C ASN A 158 3.74 31.80 -7.77
N LYS A 159 2.63 31.13 -8.11
CA LYS A 159 1.92 31.39 -9.38
C LYS A 159 0.76 32.38 -9.30
N GLY A 160 0.55 33.06 -8.18
CA GLY A 160 -0.52 34.05 -8.07
C GLY A 160 -1.96 33.50 -8.23
N ILE A 161 -2.13 32.16 -8.25
CA ILE A 161 -3.41 31.47 -8.54
C ILE A 161 -4.54 31.98 -7.63
N ILE A 162 -4.24 32.21 -6.35
CA ILE A 162 -5.24 32.69 -5.39
C ILE A 162 -5.66 34.11 -5.73
N SER A 163 -4.71 35.01 -6.02
CA SER A 163 -5.00 36.41 -6.39
C SER A 163 -5.80 36.50 -7.69
N GLU A 164 -5.46 35.71 -8.70
CA GLU A 164 -6.22 35.62 -9.97
C GLU A 164 -7.65 35.11 -9.74
N ALA A 165 -7.84 34.06 -8.93
CA ALA A 165 -9.16 33.52 -8.59
C ALA A 165 -10.01 34.55 -7.84
N VAL A 166 -9.43 35.25 -6.85
CA VAL A 166 -10.11 36.32 -6.11
C VAL A 166 -10.53 37.46 -7.03
N GLU A 167 -9.67 37.89 -7.95
CA GLU A 167 -9.99 38.91 -8.91
C GLU A 167 -11.13 38.52 -9.88
N GLN A 168 -11.10 37.25 -10.34
CA GLN A 168 -12.20 36.73 -11.17
C GLN A 168 -13.53 36.71 -10.43
N VAL A 169 -13.56 36.32 -9.16
CA VAL A 169 -14.79 36.35 -8.36
C VAL A 169 -15.32 37.77 -8.19
N LYS A 170 -14.44 38.74 -7.91
CA LYS A 170 -14.82 40.15 -7.82
C LYS A 170 -15.44 40.68 -9.13
N LYS A 171 -14.79 40.38 -10.27
CA LYS A 171 -15.32 40.77 -11.60
C LYS A 171 -16.71 40.16 -11.89
N ARG A 172 -16.93 38.91 -11.51
CA ARG A 172 -18.24 38.25 -11.68
C ARG A 172 -19.33 38.88 -10.82
N ARG A 173 -19.04 39.18 -9.54
CA ARG A 173 -19.99 39.84 -8.63
C ARG A 173 -20.40 41.22 -9.15
N ASN A 174 -19.44 42.06 -9.50
CA ASN A 174 -19.71 43.38 -10.00
C ASN A 174 -20.57 43.34 -11.31
N LYS A 175 -20.37 42.35 -12.17
CA LYS A 175 -21.17 42.15 -13.38
C LYS A 175 -22.61 41.74 -13.07
N SER A 176 -22.85 40.90 -12.05
CA SER A 176 -24.18 40.50 -11.64
C SER A 176 -24.96 41.64 -10.97
N GLU A 177 -24.32 42.45 -10.16
CA GLU A 177 -24.93 43.62 -9.52
C GLU A 177 -25.36 44.68 -10.54
N ASN A 178 -24.52 44.96 -11.56
CA ASN A 178 -24.83 45.90 -12.62
C ASN A 178 -25.96 45.40 -13.55
N ASN A 179 -26.25 44.12 -13.65
CA ASN A 179 -27.34 43.55 -14.42
C ASN A 179 -28.69 43.52 -13.68
N ILE A 180 -28.68 43.64 -12.35
CA ILE A 180 -29.89 43.69 -11.52
C ILE A 180 -30.38 45.12 -11.37
N SER A 181 -29.50 46.10 -11.61
CA SER A 181 -29.80 47.56 -11.51
C SER A 181 -30.32 48.18 -12.81
N LYS A 182 -30.55 47.38 -13.84
CA LYS A 182 -31.20 47.76 -15.11
C LYS A 182 -32.55 47.06 -15.24
#